data_7370d1609af3fb215e35524905166880
#
_entry.id   7370d1609af3fb215e35524905166880
#
_cell.length_a   1.000
_cell.length_b   1.000
_cell.length_c   1.000
_cell.angle_alpha   90.00
_cell.angle_beta   90.00
_cell.angle_gamma   90.00
#
_symmetry.space_group_name_H-M   'P 1'
#
loop_
_entity.id
_entity.type
_entity.pdbx_description
1 polymer ?
#
loop_
_entity_poly.entity_id
_entity_poly.type
_entity_poly.pdbx_seq_one_letter_code
_entity_poly.pdbx_strand_id
1 'polypeptide(L)'
;MEAAYGLAITLCMIATSILFANFLVSRRTMPLLIYLYLAVYFTIEFSFLIANLDKFPHGGYLALIVGGILFFIIYTWYRARKIKNRYVEFVRLDHYIPKIQELSNDRSIPKYATHLVYLTSANNPKEIEHKIIYSILNKKPKRVDIYWFVHVDTLDDPYTCEYKVEHIIPNDIIRIDFRLGFRMEPRINLMFRKVVEDLVTNKEVNIASRYESLASNNVVGDLQFIVLEKYLSQDNELPFWERIIIKLYSWLKEISR
;
A
#
# COMPACT_ATOMS: atom_id res chain seq x y z
N MET A 1 31.62 19.28 14.52
CA MET A 1 31.14 17.94 14.12
C MET A 1 31.12 16.96 15.29
N GLU A 2 32.14 16.95 16.12
CA GLU A 2 32.26 16.01 17.27
C GLU A 2 31.12 16.13 18.28
N ALA A 3 30.70 17.35 18.64
CA ALA A 3 29.59 17.60 19.56
C ALA A 3 28.23 17.13 19.00
N ALA A 4 27.98 17.29 17.71
CA ALA A 4 26.75 16.82 17.06
C ALA A 4 26.70 15.28 17.02
N TYR A 5 27.85 14.64 16.77
CA TYR A 5 27.96 13.18 16.76
C TYR A 5 27.76 12.58 18.16
N GLY A 6 28.37 13.14 19.18
CA GLY A 6 28.21 12.71 20.58
C GLY A 6 26.73 12.77 21.03
N LEU A 7 26.03 13.86 20.73
CA LEU A 7 24.61 14.01 21.07
C LEU A 7 23.74 13.00 20.32
N ALA A 8 23.98 12.80 19.02
CA ALA A 8 23.23 11.84 18.22
C ALA A 8 23.37 10.40 18.75
N ILE A 9 24.60 9.99 19.07
CA ILE A 9 24.86 8.66 19.65
C ILE A 9 24.13 8.49 20.99
N THR A 10 24.24 9.49 21.89
CA THR A 10 23.60 9.40 23.20
C THR A 10 22.09 9.26 23.10
N LEU A 11 21.44 10.01 22.18
CA LEU A 11 20.02 9.87 21.91
C LEU A 11 19.65 8.49 21.33
N CYS A 12 20.48 7.94 20.44
CA CYS A 12 20.30 6.59 19.94
C CYS A 12 20.43 5.52 21.04
N MET A 13 21.39 5.69 21.96
CA MET A 13 21.55 4.77 23.11
C MET A 13 20.31 4.78 24.00
N ILE A 14 19.80 5.95 24.38
CA ILE A 14 18.57 6.09 25.17
C ILE A 14 17.37 5.44 24.46
N ALA A 15 17.19 5.73 23.16
CA ALA A 15 16.12 5.13 22.38
C ALA A 15 16.22 3.59 22.34
N THR A 16 17.44 3.05 22.18
CA THR A 16 17.69 1.61 22.17
C THR A 16 17.38 0.97 23.53
N SER A 17 17.77 1.62 24.63
CA SER A 17 17.47 1.14 25.99
C SER A 17 15.97 1.10 26.27
N ILE A 18 15.21 2.11 25.81
CA ILE A 18 13.74 2.12 25.92
C ILE A 18 13.12 1.01 25.08
N LEU A 19 13.58 0.82 23.82
CA LEU A 19 13.08 -0.25 22.95
C LEU A 19 13.36 -1.63 23.53
N PHE A 20 14.57 -1.83 24.09
CA PHE A 20 14.91 -3.09 24.71
C PHE A 20 14.11 -3.36 25.98
N ALA A 21 13.84 -2.33 26.80
CA ALA A 21 12.94 -2.46 27.95
C ALA A 21 11.51 -2.88 27.50
N ASN A 22 10.97 -2.26 26.44
CA ASN A 22 9.68 -2.67 25.86
C ASN A 22 9.69 -4.12 25.35
N PHE A 23 10.79 -4.54 24.73
CA PHE A 23 10.95 -5.94 24.31
C PHE A 23 10.94 -6.90 25.52
N LEU A 24 11.64 -6.57 26.63
CA LEU A 24 11.63 -7.37 27.86
C LEU A 24 10.22 -7.47 28.48
N VAL A 25 9.45 -6.36 28.46
CA VAL A 25 8.04 -6.36 28.90
C VAL A 25 7.20 -7.29 28.02
N SER A 26 7.37 -7.23 26.69
CA SER A 26 6.67 -8.11 25.75
C SER A 26 7.00 -9.59 25.96
N ARG A 27 8.24 -9.90 26.41
CA ARG A 27 8.70 -11.25 26.79
C ARG A 27 8.25 -11.70 28.16
N ARG A 28 7.46 -10.87 28.88
CA ARG A 28 7.00 -11.14 30.26
C ARG A 28 8.14 -11.42 31.25
N THR A 29 9.29 -10.77 31.07
CA THR A 29 10.42 -10.84 32.00
C THR A 29 10.04 -10.24 33.37
N MET A 30 10.64 -10.70 34.45
CA MET A 30 10.40 -10.17 35.80
C MET A 30 10.56 -8.64 35.82
N PRO A 31 9.57 -7.88 36.32
CA PRO A 31 9.63 -6.41 36.29
C PRO A 31 10.83 -5.83 37.05
N LEU A 32 11.28 -6.51 38.14
CA LEU A 32 12.46 -6.10 38.89
C LEU A 32 13.71 -6.05 38.02
N LEU A 33 13.90 -7.01 37.11
CA LEU A 33 15.05 -7.04 36.20
C LEU A 33 14.99 -5.90 35.19
N ILE A 34 13.80 -5.56 34.74
CA ILE A 34 13.58 -4.45 33.80
C ILE A 34 13.92 -3.11 34.45
N TYR A 35 13.46 -2.90 35.71
CA TYR A 35 13.78 -1.68 36.45
C TYR A 35 15.25 -1.58 36.76
N LEU A 36 15.92 -2.69 37.17
CA LEU A 36 17.35 -2.73 37.41
C LEU A 36 18.14 -2.39 36.14
N TYR A 37 17.76 -3.00 35.01
CA TYR A 37 18.34 -2.69 33.70
C TYR A 37 18.24 -1.20 33.36
N LEU A 38 17.03 -0.63 33.45
CA LEU A 38 16.80 0.79 33.16
C LEU A 38 17.57 1.70 34.12
N ALA A 39 17.61 1.37 35.40
CA ALA A 39 18.33 2.18 36.39
C ALA A 39 19.82 2.26 36.06
N VAL A 40 20.47 1.13 35.78
CA VAL A 40 21.90 1.08 35.43
C VAL A 40 22.18 1.81 34.11
N TYR A 41 21.47 1.47 33.05
CA TYR A 41 21.74 2.06 31.74
C TYR A 41 21.39 3.54 31.68
N PHE A 42 20.27 3.96 32.23
CA PHE A 42 19.90 5.37 32.26
C PHE A 42 20.88 6.21 33.08
N THR A 43 21.42 5.69 34.17
CA THR A 43 22.44 6.43 34.94
C THR A 43 23.66 6.73 34.07
N ILE A 44 24.14 5.76 33.32
CA ILE A 44 25.27 5.92 32.40
C ILE A 44 24.91 6.87 31.26
N GLU A 45 23.77 6.64 30.59
CA GLU A 45 23.34 7.40 29.42
C GLU A 45 23.03 8.85 29.75
N PHE A 46 22.41 9.13 30.90
CA PHE A 46 22.17 10.51 31.35
C PHE A 46 23.46 11.22 31.71
N SER A 47 24.48 10.52 32.28
CA SER A 47 25.79 11.11 32.48
C SER A 47 26.44 11.56 31.17
N PHE A 48 26.37 10.73 30.14
CA PHE A 48 26.82 11.10 28.79
C PHE A 48 25.98 12.22 28.17
N LEU A 49 24.66 12.22 28.38
CA LEU A 49 23.78 13.26 27.90
C LEU A 49 24.15 14.62 28.50
N ILE A 50 24.37 14.71 29.80
CA ILE A 50 24.78 15.93 30.49
C ILE A 50 26.10 16.44 29.92
N ALA A 51 27.10 15.57 29.81
CA ALA A 51 28.41 15.92 29.25
C ALA A 51 28.33 16.41 27.76
N ASN A 52 27.39 15.87 26.97
CA ASN A 52 27.19 16.31 25.60
C ASN A 52 26.37 17.60 25.51
N LEU A 53 25.48 17.87 26.48
CA LEU A 53 24.72 19.12 26.54
C LEU A 53 25.59 20.35 26.79
N ASP A 54 26.68 20.21 27.54
CA ASP A 54 27.65 21.29 27.70
C ASP A 54 28.33 21.70 26.40
N LYS A 55 28.42 20.74 25.45
CA LYS A 55 28.93 20.98 24.07
C LYS A 55 27.86 21.43 23.07
N PHE A 56 26.61 21.51 23.49
CA PHE A 56 25.48 21.82 22.61
C PHE A 56 25.63 23.16 21.90
N PRO A 57 26.02 24.30 22.56
CA PRO A 57 26.23 25.56 21.90
C PRO A 57 27.39 25.55 20.87
N HIS A 58 28.31 24.60 20.99
CA HIS A 58 29.49 24.46 20.13
C HIS A 58 29.26 23.54 18.91
N GLY A 59 28.00 23.37 18.49
CA GLY A 59 27.62 22.63 17.28
C GLY A 59 26.74 21.42 17.48
N GLY A 60 26.39 21.06 18.73
CA GLY A 60 25.46 19.97 19.06
C GLY A 60 24.05 20.19 18.48
N TYR A 61 23.62 21.45 18.39
CA TYR A 61 22.31 21.84 17.82
C TYR A 61 22.13 21.41 16.36
N LEU A 62 23.21 21.24 15.58
CA LEU A 62 23.15 20.80 14.19
C LEU A 62 22.50 19.42 14.06
N ALA A 63 22.79 18.50 15.00
CA ALA A 63 22.18 17.18 15.01
C ALA A 63 20.65 17.26 15.16
N LEU A 64 20.17 18.15 16.02
CA LEU A 64 18.72 18.36 16.23
C LEU A 64 18.05 19.02 15.01
N ILE A 65 18.73 19.96 14.36
CA ILE A 65 18.21 20.59 13.13
C ILE A 65 18.06 19.54 12.04
N VAL A 66 19.10 18.75 11.77
CA VAL A 66 19.04 17.70 10.73
C VAL A 66 17.98 16.65 11.08
N GLY A 67 17.97 16.19 12.33
CA GLY A 67 16.95 15.25 12.82
C GLY A 67 15.53 15.82 12.69
N GLY A 68 15.34 17.08 13.02
CA GLY A 68 14.05 17.78 12.89
C GLY A 68 13.59 17.89 11.44
N ILE A 69 14.48 18.20 10.50
CA ILE A 69 14.18 18.25 9.07
C ILE A 69 13.76 16.86 8.57
N LEU A 70 14.51 15.83 8.90
CA LEU A 70 14.19 14.45 8.50
C LEU A 70 12.85 13.99 9.10
N PHE A 71 12.63 14.28 10.39
CA PHE A 71 11.35 13.98 11.06
C PHE A 71 10.19 14.69 10.37
N PHE A 72 10.35 15.95 10.01
CA PHE A 72 9.31 16.74 9.32
C PHE A 72 8.99 16.16 7.94
N ILE A 73 9.99 15.71 7.18
CA ILE A 73 9.79 15.04 5.88
C ILE A 73 9.00 13.74 6.07
N ILE A 74 9.40 12.88 7.00
CA ILE A 74 8.73 11.61 7.30
C ILE A 74 7.30 11.84 7.79
N TYR A 75 7.10 12.81 8.69
CA TYR A 75 5.78 13.18 9.21
C TYR A 75 4.85 13.69 8.10
N THR A 76 5.36 14.55 7.22
CA THR A 76 4.60 15.07 6.07
C THR A 76 4.19 13.93 5.15
N TRP A 77 5.10 13.00 4.86
CA TRP A 77 4.82 11.83 4.03
C TRP A 77 3.76 10.92 4.65
N TYR A 78 3.89 10.61 5.93
CA TYR A 78 2.92 9.82 6.68
C TYR A 78 1.53 10.47 6.70
N ARG A 79 1.45 11.76 7.04
CA ARG A 79 0.18 12.50 7.10
C ARG A 79 -0.47 12.63 5.73
N ALA A 80 0.29 12.93 4.70
CA ALA A 80 -0.23 13.02 3.33
C ALA A 80 -0.81 11.69 2.84
N ARG A 81 -0.14 10.57 3.13
CA ARG A 81 -0.65 9.22 2.81
C ARG A 81 -1.96 8.93 3.55
N LYS A 82 -2.03 9.27 4.84
CA LYS A 82 -3.24 9.10 5.65
C LYS A 82 -4.41 9.94 5.12
N ILE A 83 -4.15 11.20 4.75
CA ILE A 83 -5.14 12.08 4.13
C ILE A 83 -5.61 11.46 2.80
N LYS A 84 -4.70 11.11 1.89
CA LYS A 84 -5.06 10.49 0.60
C LYS A 84 -5.92 9.23 0.75
N ASN A 85 -5.60 8.38 1.74
CA ASN A 85 -6.39 7.17 1.98
C ASN A 85 -7.79 7.47 2.53
N ARG A 86 -7.98 8.56 3.30
CA ARG A 86 -9.30 8.97 3.80
C ARG A 86 -10.26 9.39 2.67
N TYR A 87 -9.73 9.96 1.60
CA TYR A 87 -10.53 10.40 0.44
C TYR A 87 -10.71 9.31 -0.63
N VAL A 88 -10.29 8.07 -0.34
CA VAL A 88 -10.70 6.92 -1.16
C VAL A 88 -12.09 6.52 -0.72
N GLU A 89 -13.05 6.74 -1.57
CA GLU A 89 -14.43 6.32 -1.37
C GLU A 89 -14.56 4.86 -1.76
N PHE A 90 -14.91 4.02 -0.79
CA PHE A 90 -15.22 2.61 -1.02
C PHE A 90 -16.74 2.44 -1.08
N VAL A 91 -17.18 1.64 -2.03
CA VAL A 91 -18.58 1.28 -2.21
C VAL A 91 -18.74 -0.24 -2.13
N ARG A 92 -19.92 -0.69 -1.75
CA ARG A 92 -20.22 -2.13 -1.73
C ARG A 92 -20.34 -2.66 -3.15
N LEU A 93 -19.53 -3.65 -3.47
CA LEU A 93 -19.51 -4.27 -4.79
C LEU A 93 -20.85 -4.95 -5.12
N ASP A 94 -21.51 -5.53 -4.13
CA ASP A 94 -22.80 -6.24 -4.28
C ASP A 94 -23.86 -5.39 -5.03
N HIS A 95 -23.88 -4.07 -4.80
CA HIS A 95 -24.84 -3.16 -5.44
C HIS A 95 -24.57 -2.94 -6.94
N TYR A 96 -23.34 -3.19 -7.40
CA TYR A 96 -22.92 -2.93 -8.77
C TYR A 96 -22.78 -4.20 -9.61
N ILE A 97 -22.75 -5.37 -8.96
CA ILE A 97 -22.66 -6.67 -9.64
C ILE A 97 -23.73 -6.81 -10.75
N PRO A 98 -25.02 -6.55 -10.50
CA PRO A 98 -26.04 -6.70 -11.56
C PRO A 98 -25.77 -5.79 -12.75
N LYS A 99 -25.33 -4.55 -12.50
CA LYS A 99 -25.02 -3.57 -13.56
C LYS A 99 -23.80 -3.96 -14.39
N ILE A 100 -22.79 -4.54 -13.75
CA ILE A 100 -21.57 -5.03 -14.42
C ILE A 100 -21.93 -6.23 -15.30
N GLN A 101 -22.77 -7.15 -14.81
CA GLN A 101 -23.25 -8.29 -15.59
C GLN A 101 -24.11 -7.87 -16.80
N GLU A 102 -24.99 -6.89 -16.60
CA GLU A 102 -25.80 -6.33 -17.69
C GLU A 102 -24.87 -5.73 -18.77
N LEU A 103 -23.84 -4.95 -18.35
CA LEU A 103 -22.84 -4.40 -19.26
C LEU A 103 -22.04 -5.49 -19.99
N SER A 104 -21.66 -6.56 -19.31
CA SER A 104 -20.92 -7.69 -19.89
C SER A 104 -21.70 -8.35 -21.01
N ASN A 105 -23.03 -8.45 -20.86
CA ASN A 105 -23.94 -9.07 -21.81
C ASN A 105 -24.46 -8.13 -22.93
N ASP A 106 -24.30 -6.81 -22.76
CA ASP A 106 -24.81 -5.82 -23.69
C ASP A 106 -23.99 -5.79 -25.00
N ARG A 107 -24.53 -6.39 -26.08
CA ARG A 107 -23.88 -6.43 -27.38
C ARG A 107 -23.96 -5.11 -28.16
N SER A 108 -24.73 -4.13 -27.70
CA SER A 108 -24.81 -2.81 -28.34
C SER A 108 -23.53 -2.00 -28.09
N ILE A 109 -22.83 -2.32 -27.00
CA ILE A 109 -21.57 -1.67 -26.60
C ILE A 109 -20.41 -2.47 -27.20
N PRO A 110 -19.47 -1.83 -27.93
CA PRO A 110 -18.32 -2.51 -28.49
C PRO A 110 -17.45 -3.09 -27.35
N LYS A 111 -16.93 -4.29 -27.57
CA LYS A 111 -16.07 -4.96 -26.60
C LYS A 111 -14.77 -4.15 -26.41
N TYR A 112 -14.45 -3.84 -25.16
CA TYR A 112 -13.25 -3.09 -24.81
C TYR A 112 -12.00 -3.99 -24.73
N ALA A 113 -12.14 -5.14 -24.08
CA ALA A 113 -11.10 -6.16 -23.93
C ALA A 113 -11.73 -7.53 -23.62
N THR A 114 -10.98 -8.60 -23.69
CA THR A 114 -11.45 -9.92 -23.21
C THR A 114 -11.34 -9.97 -21.68
N HIS A 115 -10.19 -9.57 -21.16
CA HIS A 115 -9.91 -9.55 -19.72
C HIS A 115 -9.49 -8.16 -19.29
N LEU A 116 -10.11 -7.64 -18.23
CA LEU A 116 -9.80 -6.33 -17.68
C LEU A 116 -9.40 -6.46 -16.22
N VAL A 117 -8.17 -6.08 -15.90
CA VAL A 117 -7.57 -6.20 -14.57
C VAL A 117 -7.49 -4.85 -13.91
N TYR A 118 -8.18 -4.69 -12.79
CA TYR A 118 -8.07 -3.51 -11.92
C TYR A 118 -7.29 -3.82 -10.66
N LEU A 119 -6.33 -2.97 -10.32
CA LEU A 119 -5.68 -3.01 -9.01
C LEU A 119 -6.55 -2.27 -8.00
N THR A 120 -6.99 -2.98 -6.97
CA THR A 120 -7.78 -2.44 -5.86
C THR A 120 -6.98 -2.36 -4.58
N SER A 121 -7.25 -1.35 -3.75
CA SER A 121 -6.72 -1.23 -2.39
C SER A 121 -7.73 -1.61 -1.31
N ALA A 122 -8.90 -2.13 -1.70
CA ALA A 122 -9.92 -2.58 -0.76
C ALA A 122 -9.50 -3.90 -0.10
N ASN A 123 -9.30 -3.87 1.22
CA ASN A 123 -8.97 -5.08 1.99
C ASN A 123 -10.18 -6.02 2.11
N ASN A 124 -11.39 -5.46 2.12
CA ASN A 124 -12.63 -6.26 2.20
C ASN A 124 -13.06 -6.70 0.80
N PRO A 125 -13.25 -8.01 0.54
CA PRO A 125 -13.72 -8.50 -0.76
C PRO A 125 -15.07 -7.95 -1.22
N LYS A 126 -15.92 -7.52 -0.27
CA LYS A 126 -17.24 -6.94 -0.57
C LYS A 126 -17.20 -5.46 -0.92
N GLU A 127 -16.03 -4.84 -0.88
CA GLU A 127 -15.85 -3.42 -1.14
C GLU A 127 -14.90 -3.20 -2.31
N ILE A 128 -15.12 -2.09 -3.02
CA ILE A 128 -14.28 -1.65 -4.14
C ILE A 128 -14.24 -0.13 -4.17
N GLU A 129 -13.20 0.45 -4.72
CA GLU A 129 -13.16 1.90 -4.91
C GLU A 129 -14.22 2.37 -5.89
N HIS A 130 -14.95 3.40 -5.51
CA HIS A 130 -15.96 4.06 -6.36
C HIS A 130 -15.38 4.46 -7.73
N LYS A 131 -14.12 4.86 -7.79
CA LYS A 131 -13.42 5.23 -9.03
C LYS A 131 -13.29 4.06 -10.02
N ILE A 132 -13.14 2.82 -9.53
CA ILE A 132 -13.11 1.63 -10.39
C ILE A 132 -14.48 1.45 -11.03
N ILE A 133 -15.54 1.50 -10.23
CA ILE A 133 -16.92 1.41 -10.72
C ILE A 133 -17.22 2.51 -11.74
N TYR A 134 -16.85 3.76 -11.42
CA TYR A 134 -16.98 4.88 -12.34
C TYR A 134 -16.21 4.67 -13.66
N SER A 135 -15.00 4.10 -13.58
CA SER A 135 -14.21 3.76 -14.77
C SER A 135 -14.85 2.69 -15.63
N ILE A 136 -15.53 1.72 -15.02
CA ILE A 136 -16.20 0.62 -15.74
C ILE A 136 -17.48 1.11 -16.39
N LEU A 137 -18.35 1.81 -15.63
CA LEU A 137 -19.72 2.11 -16.05
C LEU A 137 -19.88 3.47 -16.73
N ASN A 138 -19.21 4.51 -16.21
CA ASN A 138 -19.50 5.89 -16.58
C ASN A 138 -18.51 6.47 -17.60
N LYS A 139 -17.20 6.17 -17.45
CA LYS A 139 -16.18 6.74 -18.33
C LYS A 139 -15.93 5.81 -19.52
N LYS A 140 -16.75 5.91 -20.58
CA LYS A 140 -16.77 5.00 -21.72
C LYS A 140 -16.97 3.56 -21.24
N PRO A 141 -18.19 3.07 -21.15
CA PRO A 141 -18.49 1.75 -20.61
C PRO A 141 -17.56 0.69 -21.17
N LYS A 142 -16.94 -0.06 -20.31
CA LYS A 142 -15.91 -1.04 -20.69
C LYS A 142 -16.48 -2.45 -20.61
N ARG A 143 -17.13 -2.85 -21.69
CA ARG A 143 -17.62 -4.21 -21.82
C ARG A 143 -16.46 -5.17 -22.00
N VAL A 144 -16.36 -6.16 -21.13
CA VAL A 144 -15.35 -7.23 -21.16
C VAL A 144 -15.99 -8.57 -20.83
N ASP A 145 -15.27 -9.66 -21.05
CA ASP A 145 -15.77 -10.99 -20.72
C ASP A 145 -15.50 -11.32 -19.25
N ILE A 146 -14.34 -10.93 -18.70
CA ILE A 146 -14.00 -11.17 -17.30
C ILE A 146 -13.37 -9.92 -16.70
N TYR A 147 -13.93 -9.46 -15.58
CA TYR A 147 -13.37 -8.42 -14.72
C TYR A 147 -12.55 -9.06 -13.60
N TRP A 148 -11.29 -8.65 -13.50
CA TRP A 148 -10.37 -9.10 -12.46
C TRP A 148 -10.10 -7.97 -11.48
N PHE A 149 -10.36 -8.19 -10.21
CA PHE A 149 -10.00 -7.27 -9.14
C PHE A 149 -8.82 -7.85 -8.37
N VAL A 150 -7.67 -7.22 -8.49
CA VAL A 150 -6.43 -7.68 -7.89
C VAL A 150 -6.08 -6.80 -6.70
N HIS A 151 -5.98 -7.40 -5.53
CA HIS A 151 -5.52 -6.77 -4.31
C HIS A 151 -4.14 -7.30 -3.93
N VAL A 152 -3.28 -6.43 -3.39
CA VAL A 152 -1.95 -6.80 -2.92
C VAL A 152 -1.78 -6.34 -1.49
N ASP A 153 -1.63 -7.30 -0.61
CA ASP A 153 -1.36 -7.10 0.81
C ASP A 153 0.11 -7.41 1.11
N THR A 154 0.75 -6.56 1.90
CA THR A 154 2.15 -6.74 2.28
C THR A 154 2.22 -7.26 3.71
N LEU A 155 2.80 -8.46 3.88
CA LEU A 155 2.96 -9.13 5.16
C LEU A 155 4.29 -8.77 5.82
N ASP A 156 4.35 -8.95 7.15
CA ASP A 156 5.56 -8.75 7.95
C ASP A 156 6.61 -9.86 7.73
N ASP A 157 6.22 -10.99 7.16
CA ASP A 157 7.15 -12.04 6.76
C ASP A 157 7.93 -11.63 5.50
N PRO A 158 9.26 -11.87 5.45
CA PRO A 158 10.08 -11.31 4.39
C PRO A 158 9.86 -11.93 2.99
N TYR A 159 9.54 -13.21 2.88
CA TYR A 159 9.55 -13.96 1.61
C TYR A 159 8.25 -14.70 1.29
N THR A 160 7.17 -14.42 2.00
CA THR A 160 5.87 -15.05 1.72
C THR A 160 5.37 -14.63 0.35
N CYS A 161 4.87 -15.60 -0.43
CA CYS A 161 4.22 -15.36 -1.71
C CYS A 161 3.02 -16.32 -1.82
N GLU A 162 1.87 -15.82 -1.41
CA GLU A 162 0.61 -16.57 -1.42
C GLU A 162 -0.42 -15.81 -2.24
N TYR A 163 -1.38 -16.54 -2.81
CA TYR A 163 -2.53 -15.93 -3.45
C TYR A 163 -3.81 -16.66 -3.08
N LYS A 164 -4.90 -15.93 -3.07
CA LYS A 164 -6.25 -16.45 -2.89
C LYS A 164 -7.11 -15.96 -4.04
N VAL A 165 -7.81 -16.89 -4.70
CA VAL A 165 -8.78 -16.56 -5.75
C VAL A 165 -10.19 -16.69 -5.17
N GLU A 166 -11.02 -15.72 -5.45
CA GLU A 166 -12.43 -15.70 -5.07
C GLU A 166 -13.28 -15.41 -6.33
N HIS A 167 -14.08 -16.39 -6.73
CA HIS A 167 -15.04 -16.24 -7.83
C HIS A 167 -16.29 -15.54 -7.30
N ILE A 168 -16.36 -14.21 -7.43
CA ILE A 168 -17.55 -13.43 -7.04
C ILE A 168 -18.73 -13.82 -7.95
N ILE A 169 -18.44 -13.91 -9.25
CA ILE A 169 -19.34 -14.49 -10.24
C ILE A 169 -18.51 -15.38 -11.15
N PRO A 170 -18.86 -16.67 -11.26
CA PRO A 170 -18.11 -17.58 -12.13
C PRO A 170 -18.04 -17.06 -13.57
N ASN A 171 -16.82 -17.03 -14.12
CA ASN A 171 -16.53 -16.58 -15.50
C ASN A 171 -16.92 -15.15 -15.87
N ASP A 172 -17.16 -14.27 -14.88
CA ASP A 172 -17.50 -12.86 -15.13
C ASP A 172 -16.72 -11.91 -14.20
N ILE A 173 -16.76 -12.15 -12.88
CA ILE A 173 -16.09 -11.32 -11.89
C ILE A 173 -15.23 -12.19 -10.95
N ILE A 174 -13.92 -11.99 -10.99
CA ILE A 174 -12.96 -12.76 -10.20
C ILE A 174 -12.09 -11.79 -9.40
N ARG A 175 -11.89 -12.11 -8.14
CA ARG A 175 -10.97 -11.39 -7.26
C ARG A 175 -9.74 -12.26 -6.95
N ILE A 176 -8.57 -11.63 -6.97
CA ILE A 176 -7.30 -12.25 -6.57
C ILE A 176 -6.68 -11.38 -5.48
N ASP A 177 -6.45 -11.98 -4.32
CA ASP A 177 -5.74 -11.35 -3.22
C ASP A 177 -4.33 -11.95 -3.13
N PHE A 178 -3.30 -11.16 -3.44
CA PHE A 178 -1.91 -11.51 -3.25
C PHE A 178 -1.45 -11.10 -1.85
N ARG A 179 -0.77 -11.99 -1.17
CA ARG A 179 -0.13 -11.77 0.14
C ARG A 179 1.36 -11.92 -0.03
N LEU A 180 2.06 -10.79 -0.05
CA LEU A 180 3.48 -10.72 -0.37
C LEU A 180 4.30 -10.31 0.85
N GLY A 181 5.42 -10.99 1.07
CA GLY A 181 6.39 -10.59 2.06
C GLY A 181 7.05 -9.24 1.72
N PHE A 182 7.45 -8.48 2.73
CA PHE A 182 7.95 -7.10 2.54
C PHE A 182 9.25 -7.01 1.71
N ARG A 183 9.99 -8.11 1.52
CA ARG A 183 11.18 -8.19 0.64
C ARG A 183 10.87 -8.66 -0.77
N MET A 184 9.65 -9.12 -1.01
CA MET A 184 9.25 -9.56 -2.35
C MET A 184 8.98 -8.36 -3.24
N GLU A 185 9.58 -8.35 -4.43
CA GLU A 185 9.26 -7.34 -5.45
C GLU A 185 7.87 -7.64 -6.02
N PRO A 186 6.91 -6.69 -5.94
CA PRO A 186 5.54 -6.92 -6.40
C PRO A 186 5.45 -6.89 -7.94
N ARG A 187 5.95 -7.93 -8.60
CA ARG A 187 5.81 -8.11 -10.06
C ARG A 187 4.42 -8.63 -10.40
N ILE A 188 3.41 -7.79 -10.17
CA ILE A 188 1.99 -8.17 -10.24
C ILE A 188 1.65 -8.81 -11.60
N ASN A 189 2.17 -8.26 -12.70
CA ASN A 189 1.91 -8.79 -14.05
C ASN A 189 2.36 -10.25 -14.22
N LEU A 190 3.54 -10.60 -13.69
CA LEU A 190 4.07 -11.97 -13.79
C LEU A 190 3.33 -12.91 -12.85
N MET A 191 3.06 -12.46 -11.63
CA MET A 191 2.30 -13.23 -10.64
C MET A 191 0.87 -13.50 -11.12
N PHE A 192 0.21 -12.49 -11.65
CA PHE A 192 -1.14 -12.61 -12.21
C PHE A 192 -1.16 -13.61 -13.35
N ARG A 193 -0.21 -13.54 -14.29
CA ARG A 193 -0.12 -14.49 -15.39
C ARG A 193 -0.01 -15.92 -14.90
N LYS A 194 0.84 -16.17 -13.89
CA LYS A 194 1.01 -17.49 -13.29
C LYS A 194 -0.29 -18.01 -12.66
N VAL A 195 -0.99 -17.15 -11.91
CA VAL A 195 -2.29 -17.51 -11.32
C VAL A 195 -3.31 -17.85 -12.40
N VAL A 196 -3.36 -17.07 -13.48
CA VAL A 196 -4.27 -17.36 -14.61
C VAL A 196 -3.92 -18.67 -15.29
N GLU A 197 -2.63 -18.99 -15.48
CA GLU A 197 -2.17 -20.29 -16.02
C GLU A 197 -2.61 -21.46 -15.12
N ASP A 198 -2.50 -21.31 -13.80
CA ASP A 198 -2.98 -22.29 -12.82
C ASP A 198 -4.50 -22.50 -12.92
N LEU A 199 -5.27 -21.41 -13.01
CA LEU A 199 -6.75 -21.45 -13.14
C LEU A 199 -7.20 -22.11 -14.45
N VAL A 200 -6.48 -21.87 -15.54
CA VAL A 200 -6.75 -22.52 -16.85
C VAL A 200 -6.44 -24.00 -16.77
N THR A 201 -5.33 -24.37 -16.17
CA THR A 201 -4.91 -25.79 -16.01
C THR A 201 -5.95 -26.55 -15.19
N ASN A 202 -6.50 -25.92 -14.15
CA ASN A 202 -7.56 -26.47 -13.31
C ASN A 202 -8.95 -26.42 -13.97
N LYS A 203 -9.07 -25.86 -15.17
CA LYS A 203 -10.36 -25.65 -15.89
C LYS A 203 -11.36 -24.77 -15.12
N GLU A 204 -10.89 -23.91 -14.26
CA GLU A 204 -11.73 -22.98 -13.50
C GLU A 204 -12.09 -21.73 -14.32
N VAL A 205 -11.22 -21.33 -15.27
CA VAL A 205 -11.41 -20.17 -16.13
C VAL A 205 -11.00 -20.50 -17.56
N ASN A 206 -11.81 -20.03 -18.51
CA ASN A 206 -11.47 -20.08 -19.92
C ASN A 206 -10.96 -18.70 -20.37
N ILE A 207 -9.69 -18.63 -20.78
CA ILE A 207 -9.04 -17.41 -21.28
C ILE A 207 -9.01 -17.31 -22.81
N ALA A 208 -9.59 -18.28 -23.52
CA ALA A 208 -9.66 -18.21 -24.97
C ALA A 208 -10.43 -16.96 -25.41
N SER A 209 -10.01 -16.38 -26.54
CA SER A 209 -10.74 -15.27 -27.13
C SER A 209 -12.17 -15.70 -27.46
N ARG A 210 -13.17 -14.89 -27.12
CA ARG A 210 -14.58 -15.17 -27.47
C ARG A 210 -14.94 -14.69 -28.89
N TYR A 211 -13.98 -14.22 -29.67
CA TYR A 211 -14.15 -14.02 -31.08
C TYR A 211 -14.08 -15.38 -31.82
N GLU A 212 -15.11 -15.74 -32.56
CA GLU A 212 -15.20 -17.08 -33.23
C GLU A 212 -13.95 -17.42 -34.05
N SER A 213 -13.45 -16.43 -34.82
CA SER A 213 -12.24 -16.59 -35.62
C SER A 213 -10.96 -16.81 -34.86
N LEU A 214 -10.87 -16.35 -33.61
CA LEU A 214 -9.71 -16.47 -32.75
C LEU A 214 -9.83 -17.65 -31.77
N ALA A 215 -11.06 -17.90 -31.31
CA ALA A 215 -11.36 -19.03 -30.44
C ALA A 215 -11.09 -20.39 -31.12
N SER A 216 -11.44 -20.49 -32.41
CA SER A 216 -11.15 -21.70 -33.21
C SER A 216 -9.66 -22.01 -33.33
N ASN A 217 -8.80 -21.01 -33.18
CA ASN A 217 -7.35 -21.12 -33.25
C ASN A 217 -6.68 -21.13 -31.86
N ASN A 218 -7.43 -21.28 -30.78
CA ASN A 218 -6.94 -21.25 -29.39
C ASN A 218 -6.12 -19.97 -29.03
N VAL A 219 -6.43 -18.84 -29.67
CA VAL A 219 -5.77 -17.58 -29.37
C VAL A 219 -6.27 -17.07 -28.02
N VAL A 220 -5.32 -16.78 -27.13
CA VAL A 220 -5.60 -16.19 -25.80
C VAL A 220 -6.24 -14.81 -26.00
N GLY A 221 -7.28 -14.52 -25.22
CA GLY A 221 -7.90 -13.20 -25.21
C GLY A 221 -6.95 -12.11 -24.75
N ASP A 222 -7.18 -10.88 -25.20
CA ASP A 222 -6.40 -9.72 -24.79
C ASP A 222 -6.63 -9.41 -23.30
N LEU A 223 -5.55 -9.01 -22.63
CA LEU A 223 -5.50 -8.77 -21.22
C LEU A 223 -5.00 -7.36 -20.96
N GLN A 224 -5.87 -6.51 -20.38
CA GLN A 224 -5.55 -5.13 -20.12
C GLN A 224 -5.51 -4.83 -18.62
N PHE A 225 -4.42 -4.19 -18.17
CA PHE A 225 -4.28 -3.71 -16.80
C PHE A 225 -4.65 -2.23 -16.72
N ILE A 226 -5.53 -1.87 -15.79
CA ILE A 226 -5.87 -0.49 -15.46
C ILE A 226 -5.45 -0.20 -14.04
N VAL A 227 -4.50 0.71 -13.90
CA VAL A 227 -4.07 1.24 -12.60
C VAL A 227 -4.65 2.63 -12.43
N LEU A 228 -5.52 2.80 -11.43
CA LEU A 228 -6.10 4.10 -11.13
C LEU A 228 -5.22 4.83 -10.11
N GLU A 229 -4.57 5.90 -10.54
CA GLU A 229 -3.83 6.75 -9.61
C GLU A 229 -4.79 7.54 -8.70
N LYS A 230 -4.40 7.64 -7.43
CA LYS A 230 -5.14 8.40 -6.42
C LYS A 230 -4.72 9.86 -6.47
N TYR A 231 -5.35 10.65 -7.35
CA TYR A 231 -5.22 12.11 -7.31
C TYR A 231 -6.30 12.70 -6.40
N LEU A 232 -5.88 13.53 -5.46
CA LEU A 232 -6.79 14.45 -4.78
C LEU A 232 -7.04 15.61 -5.74
N SER A 233 -8.29 15.79 -6.17
CA SER A 233 -8.68 16.99 -6.91
C SER A 233 -8.48 18.23 -6.02
N GLN A 234 -8.04 19.34 -6.63
CA GLN A 234 -7.90 20.60 -5.90
C GLN A 234 -9.26 21.18 -5.49
N ASP A 235 -10.35 20.68 -6.08
CA ASP A 235 -11.73 21.10 -5.80
C ASP A 235 -12.30 20.47 -4.50
N ASN A 236 -11.62 19.52 -3.88
CA ASN A 236 -12.02 19.03 -2.58
C ASN A 236 -11.80 20.14 -1.53
N GLU A 237 -12.83 20.45 -0.76
CA GLU A 237 -12.77 21.36 0.39
C GLU A 237 -11.89 20.81 1.51
N LEU A 238 -10.57 20.81 1.25
CA LEU A 238 -9.59 20.38 2.24
C LEU A 238 -9.42 21.46 3.30
N PRO A 239 -9.40 21.13 4.59
CA PRO A 239 -8.99 22.05 5.64
C PRO A 239 -7.63 22.66 5.30
N PHE A 240 -7.43 23.92 5.67
CA PHE A 240 -6.22 24.69 5.33
C PHE A 240 -4.91 23.93 5.62
N TRP A 241 -4.82 23.27 6.77
CA TRP A 241 -3.65 22.50 7.17
C TRP A 241 -3.41 21.25 6.30
N GLU A 242 -4.46 20.56 5.91
CA GLU A 242 -4.36 19.38 5.04
C GLU A 242 -3.91 19.78 3.63
N ARG A 243 -4.36 20.92 3.14
CA ARG A 243 -3.92 21.50 1.87
C ARG A 243 -2.42 21.82 1.86
N ILE A 244 -1.88 22.38 2.95
CA ILE A 244 -0.44 22.66 3.09
C ILE A 244 0.35 21.36 3.06
N ILE A 245 -0.07 20.36 3.83
CA ILE A 245 0.61 19.05 3.89
C ILE A 245 0.64 18.39 2.50
N ILE A 246 -0.45 18.44 1.75
CA ILE A 246 -0.53 17.83 0.41
C ILE A 246 0.33 18.60 -0.60
N LYS A 247 0.37 19.94 -0.55
CA LYS A 247 1.26 20.75 -1.40
C LYS A 247 2.72 20.40 -1.13
N LEU A 248 3.10 20.35 0.15
CA LEU A 248 4.45 20.02 0.56
C LEU A 248 4.84 18.58 0.15
N TYR A 249 3.93 17.63 0.32
CA TYR A 249 4.11 16.26 -0.16
C TYR A 249 4.31 16.20 -1.68
N SER A 250 3.51 16.94 -2.45
CA SER A 250 3.63 16.97 -3.92
C SER A 250 4.97 17.53 -4.35
N TRP A 251 5.42 18.61 -3.70
CA TRP A 251 6.74 19.21 -3.93
C TRP A 251 7.89 18.24 -3.58
N LEU A 252 7.82 17.56 -2.41
CA LEU A 252 8.79 16.54 -2.02
C LEU A 252 8.83 15.36 -3.01
N LYS A 253 7.67 14.94 -3.51
CA LYS A 253 7.56 13.86 -4.51
C LYS A 253 8.19 14.26 -5.85
N GLU A 254 8.10 15.53 -6.23
CA GLU A 254 8.67 16.06 -7.47
C GLU A 254 10.19 16.11 -7.42
N ILE A 255 10.76 16.49 -6.26
CA ILE A 255 12.22 16.48 -6.03
C ILE A 255 12.79 15.05 -6.00
N SER A 256 11.99 14.07 -5.57
CA SER A 256 12.39 12.65 -5.46
C SER A 256 12.28 11.88 -6.77
N ARG A 257 11.86 12.51 -7.87
CA ARG A 257 11.76 11.92 -9.22
C ARG A 257 13.02 12.17 -10.02
#